data_7d482476db880a9e8fa6ef43a75d6703
#
_entry.id   7d482476db880a9e8fa6ef43a75d6703
#
_cell.length_a   1.000
_cell.length_b   1.000
_cell.length_c   1.000
_cell.angle_alpha   90.00
_cell.angle_beta   90.00
_cell.angle_gamma   90.00
#
_symmetry.space_group_name_H-M   'P 1'
#
loop_
_entity.id
_entity.type
_entity.pdbx_description
1 polymer ?
#
loop_
_entity_poly.entity_id
_entity_poly.type
_entity_poly.pdbx_seq_one_letter_code
_entity_poly.pdbx_strand_id
1 'polypeptide(L)'
;HLGYGIHENAGRGGRIQGESIVCPFHAWKFNGEGICTDIPYAKNMPAKVKGKKCLPSYPITETNQVIWAWYHPDECAPLWQVEQHEEANSTEWAPLQRYEWEIATHSQEMAENAADPAHFLYVHRTSSMPEWEIEYEEFRSRGVQKARMPTPRGEVDGAIINASVGPGQGFTK
;
A
#
# COMPACT_ATOMS: atom_id res chain seq x y z
N HIS A 1 -18.29 -12.81 0.28
CA HIS A 1 -16.93 -12.36 0.04
C HIS A 1 -15.96 -13.54 0.06
N LEU A 2 -15.05 -13.64 -0.91
CA LEU A 2 -14.18 -14.81 -1.08
C LEU A 2 -13.19 -15.01 0.09
N GLY A 3 -12.75 -13.94 0.71
CA GLY A 3 -11.77 -13.99 1.80
C GLY A 3 -12.37 -14.23 3.20
N TYR A 4 -13.68 -14.14 3.36
CA TYR A 4 -14.33 -14.25 4.67
C TYR A 4 -15.17 -15.51 4.79
N GLY A 5 -15.20 -16.10 5.97
CA GLY A 5 -16.20 -17.10 6.33
C GLY A 5 -17.60 -16.47 6.39
N ILE A 6 -18.63 -17.29 6.24
CA ILE A 6 -20.02 -16.85 6.25
C ILE A 6 -20.48 -16.53 7.68
N HIS A 7 -19.98 -17.28 8.64
CA HIS A 7 -20.14 -17.09 10.08
C HIS A 7 -19.02 -17.83 10.83
N GLU A 8 -18.91 -17.63 12.12
CA GLU A 8 -17.83 -18.19 12.97
C GLU A 8 -17.61 -19.70 12.79
N ASN A 9 -18.66 -20.44 12.52
CA ASN A 9 -18.63 -21.90 12.33
C ASN A 9 -18.57 -22.34 10.87
N ALA A 10 -18.58 -21.42 9.90
CA ALA A 10 -18.57 -21.73 8.46
C ALA A 10 -17.18 -22.03 7.89
N GLY A 11 -16.21 -22.21 8.75
CA GLY A 11 -14.83 -22.44 8.35
C GLY A 11 -14.08 -21.14 8.02
N ARG A 12 -12.84 -21.32 7.65
CA ARG A 12 -11.91 -20.23 7.34
C ARG A 12 -12.14 -19.78 5.91
N GLY A 13 -12.68 -18.66 5.63
CA GLY A 13 -12.79 -18.00 4.34
C GLY A 13 -12.45 -18.81 3.07
N GLY A 14 -12.25 -18.17 1.96
CA GLY A 14 -11.80 -18.84 0.74
C GLY A 14 -10.41 -19.47 0.90
N ARG A 15 -10.21 -20.63 0.27
CA ARG A 15 -8.91 -21.31 0.22
C ARG A 15 -8.34 -21.28 -1.18
N ILE A 16 -7.03 -21.26 -1.29
CA ILE A 16 -6.34 -21.41 -2.57
C ILE A 16 -6.26 -22.90 -2.93
N GLN A 17 -6.57 -23.20 -4.17
CA GLN A 17 -6.42 -24.54 -4.76
C GLN A 17 -5.85 -24.42 -6.18
N GLY A 18 -4.57 -24.75 -6.34
CA GLY A 18 -3.83 -24.43 -7.58
C GLY A 18 -3.83 -22.92 -7.81
N GLU A 19 -4.12 -22.51 -9.02
CA GLU A 19 -4.19 -21.09 -9.43
C GLU A 19 -5.55 -20.43 -9.15
N SER A 20 -6.38 -21.03 -8.31
CA SER A 20 -7.73 -20.53 -8.07
C SER A 20 -8.02 -20.36 -6.58
N ILE A 21 -8.86 -19.37 -6.28
CA ILE A 21 -9.51 -19.21 -4.98
C ILE A 21 -10.86 -19.91 -4.98
N VAL A 22 -11.13 -20.72 -3.94
CA VAL A 22 -12.39 -21.44 -3.75
C VAL A 22 -13.32 -20.61 -2.88
N CYS A 23 -14.49 -20.24 -3.41
CA CYS A 23 -15.50 -19.50 -2.65
C CYS A 23 -16.01 -20.33 -1.47
N PRO A 24 -16.02 -19.81 -0.23
CA PRO A 24 -16.46 -20.57 0.94
C PRO A 24 -17.96 -20.87 0.94
N PHE A 25 -18.74 -20.19 0.09
CA PHE A 25 -20.20 -20.34 0.08
C PHE A 25 -20.66 -21.59 -0.69
N HIS A 26 -20.24 -21.73 -1.96
CA HIS A 26 -20.67 -22.85 -2.83
C HIS A 26 -19.50 -23.56 -3.53
N ALA A 27 -18.27 -23.33 -3.08
CA ALA A 27 -17.05 -23.91 -3.64
C ALA A 27 -16.78 -23.58 -5.12
N TRP A 28 -17.37 -22.54 -5.67
CA TRP A 28 -16.97 -22.04 -6.98
C TRP A 28 -15.51 -21.65 -6.95
N LYS A 29 -14.79 -21.93 -8.03
CA LYS A 29 -13.39 -21.58 -8.17
C LYS A 29 -13.21 -20.45 -9.16
N PHE A 30 -12.37 -19.49 -8.78
CA PHE A 30 -12.03 -18.34 -9.63
C PHE A 30 -10.51 -18.19 -9.70
N ASN A 31 -9.99 -17.98 -10.92
CA ASN A 31 -8.58 -17.70 -11.11
C ASN A 31 -8.23 -16.24 -10.82
N GLY A 32 -6.94 -15.88 -10.94
CA GLY A 32 -6.44 -14.52 -10.69
C GLY A 32 -7.02 -13.45 -11.62
N GLU A 33 -7.55 -13.84 -12.77
CA GLU A 33 -8.23 -12.93 -13.72
C GLU A 33 -9.71 -12.71 -13.37
N GLY A 34 -10.22 -13.38 -12.33
CA GLY A 34 -11.62 -13.31 -11.93
C GLY A 34 -12.55 -14.18 -12.76
N ILE A 35 -12.01 -15.12 -13.54
CA ILE A 35 -12.78 -16.06 -14.36
C ILE A 35 -13.17 -17.27 -13.51
N CYS A 36 -14.45 -17.67 -13.55
CA CYS A 36 -14.89 -18.89 -12.90
C CYS A 36 -14.35 -20.11 -13.66
N THR A 37 -13.54 -20.92 -12.96
CA THR A 37 -12.86 -22.09 -13.51
C THR A 37 -13.57 -23.39 -13.21
N ASP A 38 -14.38 -23.44 -12.14
CA ASP A 38 -15.10 -24.67 -11.74
C ASP A 38 -16.34 -24.34 -10.89
N ILE A 39 -17.39 -25.11 -11.11
CA ILE A 39 -18.61 -25.16 -10.28
C ILE A 39 -18.85 -26.62 -9.94
N PRO A 40 -18.44 -27.11 -8.75
CA PRO A 40 -18.32 -28.55 -8.50
C PRO A 40 -19.64 -29.36 -8.57
N TYR A 41 -20.78 -28.71 -8.43
CA TYR A 41 -22.10 -29.37 -8.48
C TYR A 41 -22.80 -29.16 -9.84
N ALA A 42 -22.22 -28.41 -10.78
CA ALA A 42 -22.80 -28.21 -12.08
C ALA A 42 -22.37 -29.32 -13.04
N LYS A 43 -23.34 -29.96 -13.72
CA LYS A 43 -23.05 -30.95 -14.76
C LYS A 43 -22.28 -30.31 -15.94
N ASN A 44 -22.60 -29.06 -16.26
CA ASN A 44 -21.93 -28.26 -17.27
C ASN A 44 -21.80 -26.83 -16.80
N MET A 45 -20.69 -26.18 -17.12
CA MET A 45 -20.49 -24.76 -16.85
C MET A 45 -21.55 -23.92 -17.58
N PRO A 46 -22.35 -23.08 -16.88
CA PRO A 46 -23.34 -22.25 -17.52
C PRO A 46 -22.71 -21.29 -18.54
N ALA A 47 -23.34 -21.13 -19.72
CA ALA A 47 -22.83 -20.28 -20.79
C ALA A 47 -22.62 -18.82 -20.38
N LYS A 48 -23.37 -18.32 -19.40
CA LYS A 48 -23.22 -16.96 -18.85
C LYS A 48 -21.93 -16.77 -18.07
N VAL A 49 -21.32 -17.85 -17.58
CA VAL A 49 -20.14 -17.83 -16.68
C VAL A 49 -18.91 -18.35 -17.41
N LYS A 50 -19.09 -19.32 -18.33
CA LYS A 50 -18.00 -20.02 -19.01
C LYS A 50 -17.07 -19.05 -19.75
N GLY A 51 -15.79 -19.02 -19.33
CA GLY A 51 -14.76 -18.18 -19.93
C GLY A 51 -14.96 -16.68 -19.78
N LYS A 52 -15.86 -16.24 -18.89
CA LYS A 52 -16.12 -14.82 -18.65
C LYS A 52 -15.58 -14.38 -17.31
N LYS A 53 -15.08 -13.15 -17.26
CA LYS A 53 -14.70 -12.50 -16.01
C LYS A 53 -15.96 -12.29 -15.15
N CYS A 54 -16.00 -12.92 -13.97
CA CYS A 54 -17.13 -12.88 -13.06
C CYS A 54 -16.84 -12.00 -11.82
N LEU A 55 -15.57 -11.75 -11.56
CA LEU A 55 -15.08 -10.96 -10.43
C LEU A 55 -14.15 -9.86 -10.93
N PRO A 56 -14.15 -8.67 -10.29
CA PRO A 56 -13.12 -7.69 -10.57
C PRO A 56 -11.75 -8.25 -10.16
N SER A 57 -10.72 -7.89 -10.90
CA SER A 57 -9.31 -8.15 -10.57
C SER A 57 -8.53 -6.86 -10.66
N TYR A 58 -7.53 -6.71 -9.84
CA TYR A 58 -6.71 -5.51 -9.72
C TYR A 58 -5.26 -5.85 -10.04
N PRO A 59 -4.53 -4.98 -10.77
CA PRO A 59 -3.09 -5.09 -10.87
C PRO A 59 -2.48 -5.08 -9.48
N ILE A 60 -1.58 -6.02 -9.22
CA ILE A 60 -0.86 -6.12 -7.95
C ILE A 60 0.64 -6.17 -8.18
N THR A 61 1.38 -5.67 -7.22
CA THR A 61 2.84 -5.84 -7.15
C THR A 61 3.25 -6.13 -5.71
N GLU A 62 4.30 -6.89 -5.54
CA GLU A 62 4.91 -7.16 -4.25
C GLU A 62 6.29 -6.49 -4.22
N THR A 63 6.45 -5.52 -3.35
CA THR A 63 7.73 -4.83 -3.15
C THR A 63 7.78 -4.26 -1.73
N ASN A 64 8.99 -4.07 -1.19
CA ASN A 64 9.21 -3.61 0.18
C ASN A 64 8.50 -4.48 1.23
N GLN A 65 8.36 -5.79 0.99
CA GLN A 65 7.63 -6.76 1.83
C GLN A 65 6.13 -6.40 2.01
N VAL A 66 5.55 -5.65 1.09
CA VAL A 66 4.15 -5.24 1.07
C VAL A 66 3.51 -5.62 -0.26
N ILE A 67 2.27 -6.11 -0.22
CA ILE A 67 1.45 -6.33 -1.41
C ILE A 67 0.67 -5.06 -1.70
N TRP A 68 0.88 -4.50 -2.88
CA TRP A 68 0.23 -3.30 -3.37
C TRP A 68 -0.80 -3.67 -4.42
N ALA A 69 -1.98 -3.06 -4.35
CA ALA A 69 -3.02 -3.21 -5.34
C ALA A 69 -3.35 -1.86 -5.96
N TRP A 70 -3.39 -1.82 -7.28
CA TRP A 70 -3.84 -0.65 -8.00
C TRP A 70 -5.37 -0.62 -8.10
N TYR A 71 -5.95 0.51 -7.75
CA TYR A 71 -7.37 0.79 -7.93
C TYR A 71 -7.56 2.13 -8.63
N HIS A 72 -8.42 2.14 -9.65
CA HIS A 72 -8.89 3.35 -10.29
C HIS A 72 -10.36 3.16 -10.68
N PRO A 73 -11.26 4.15 -10.48
CA PRO A 73 -12.69 4.02 -10.79
C PRO A 73 -12.96 3.75 -12.28
N ASP A 74 -12.11 4.27 -13.17
CA ASP A 74 -12.22 4.07 -14.62
C ASP A 74 -11.44 2.83 -15.10
N GLU A 75 -10.98 1.97 -14.19
CA GLU A 75 -10.24 0.74 -14.51
C GLU A 75 -9.00 0.95 -15.41
N CYS A 76 -8.39 2.13 -15.37
CA CYS A 76 -7.17 2.41 -16.13
C CYS A 76 -5.97 1.65 -15.56
N ALA A 77 -4.98 1.41 -16.41
CA ALA A 77 -3.71 0.82 -15.99
C ALA A 77 -2.99 1.69 -14.94
N PRO A 78 -2.09 1.10 -14.13
CA PRO A 78 -1.30 1.87 -13.17
C PRO A 78 -0.58 3.05 -13.82
N LEU A 79 -0.79 4.25 -13.29
CA LEU A 79 -0.19 5.49 -13.76
C LEU A 79 1.22 5.69 -13.22
N TRP A 80 1.55 5.02 -12.11
CA TRP A 80 2.89 4.99 -11.52
C TRP A 80 3.20 3.61 -10.96
N GLN A 81 4.45 3.38 -10.64
CA GLN A 81 4.90 2.16 -9.96
C GLN A 81 5.34 2.49 -8.54
N VAL A 82 5.12 1.55 -7.64
CA VAL A 82 5.62 1.63 -6.25
C VAL A 82 7.15 1.66 -6.28
N GLU A 83 7.73 2.61 -5.55
CA GLU A 83 9.18 2.74 -5.44
C GLU A 83 9.74 1.63 -4.53
N GLN A 84 10.83 1.01 -4.98
CA GLN A 84 11.54 0.00 -4.20
C GLN A 84 12.59 0.68 -3.33
N HIS A 85 12.61 0.29 -2.05
CA HIS A 85 13.60 0.74 -1.07
C HIS A 85 14.55 -0.41 -0.73
N GLU A 86 15.85 -0.18 -0.91
CA GLU A 86 16.87 -1.20 -0.65
C GLU A 86 16.86 -1.67 0.80
N GLU A 87 16.61 -0.77 1.72
CA GLU A 87 16.54 -1.03 3.16
C GLU A 87 15.50 -2.10 3.51
N ALA A 88 14.40 -2.17 2.78
CA ALA A 88 13.33 -3.14 3.04
C ALA A 88 13.75 -4.60 2.81
N ASN A 89 14.77 -4.82 1.97
CA ASN A 89 15.23 -6.15 1.59
C ASN A 89 16.70 -6.42 1.98
N SER A 90 17.37 -5.47 2.61
CA SER A 90 18.75 -5.58 3.03
C SER A 90 18.91 -6.28 4.38
N THR A 91 19.89 -7.15 4.50
CA THR A 91 20.28 -7.77 5.78
C THR A 91 21.12 -6.85 6.68
N GLU A 92 21.55 -5.71 6.16
CA GLU A 92 22.29 -4.69 6.92
C GLU A 92 21.39 -3.83 7.79
N TRP A 93 20.09 -3.87 7.54
CA TRP A 93 19.07 -3.17 8.30
C TRP A 93 18.32 -4.11 9.24
N ALA A 94 17.82 -3.56 10.34
CA ALA A 94 16.94 -4.31 11.22
C ALA A 94 15.68 -4.77 10.46
N PRO A 95 15.08 -5.92 10.86
CA PRO A 95 13.84 -6.37 10.25
C PRO A 95 12.75 -5.29 10.33
N LEU A 96 11.97 -5.16 9.27
CA LEU A 96 10.85 -4.22 9.25
C LEU A 96 9.87 -4.54 10.36
N GLN A 97 9.42 -3.50 11.05
CA GLN A 97 8.36 -3.57 12.04
C GLN A 97 7.10 -2.95 11.43
N ARG A 98 5.96 -3.59 11.61
CA ARG A 98 4.67 -3.11 11.13
C ARG A 98 3.90 -2.43 12.25
N TYR A 99 3.44 -1.23 11.96
CA TYR A 99 2.46 -0.51 12.77
C TYR A 99 1.25 -0.17 11.89
N GLU A 100 0.08 -0.07 12.48
CA GLU A 100 -1.15 0.21 11.76
C GLU A 100 -1.99 1.19 12.59
N TRP A 101 -2.49 2.22 11.92
CA TRP A 101 -3.38 3.21 12.50
C TRP A 101 -4.54 3.48 11.54
N GLU A 102 -5.71 3.63 12.08
CA GLU A 102 -6.87 4.14 11.36
C GLU A 102 -7.07 5.61 11.74
N ILE A 103 -6.99 6.50 10.75
CA ILE A 103 -7.04 7.95 10.96
C ILE A 103 -8.20 8.48 10.14
N ALA A 104 -9.15 9.17 10.79
CA ALA A 104 -10.31 9.80 10.14
C ALA A 104 -9.90 11.12 9.46
N THR A 105 -9.13 11.02 8.39
CA THR A 105 -8.64 12.17 7.62
C THR A 105 -8.58 11.85 6.12
N HIS A 106 -8.37 12.86 5.31
CA HIS A 106 -8.10 12.70 3.87
C HIS A 106 -6.60 12.52 3.62
N SER A 107 -6.23 11.74 2.59
CA SER A 107 -4.82 11.52 2.24
C SER A 107 -4.06 12.80 1.88
N GLN A 108 -4.75 13.83 1.41
CA GLN A 108 -4.19 15.15 1.14
C GLN A 108 -3.59 15.81 2.39
N GLU A 109 -4.23 15.68 3.55
CA GLU A 109 -3.73 16.23 4.82
C GLU A 109 -2.36 15.62 5.19
N MET A 110 -2.15 14.36 4.85
CA MET A 110 -0.86 13.69 5.05
C MET A 110 0.22 14.28 4.13
N ALA A 111 -0.13 14.60 2.89
CA ALA A 111 0.77 15.22 1.93
C ALA A 111 1.11 16.67 2.31
N GLU A 112 0.12 17.44 2.80
CA GLU A 112 0.31 18.82 3.26
C GLU A 112 1.26 18.89 4.46
N ASN A 113 1.20 17.92 5.37
CA ASN A 113 2.15 17.83 6.47
C ASN A 113 3.60 17.72 6.00
N ALA A 114 3.85 16.99 4.92
CA ALA A 114 5.21 16.89 4.35
C ALA A 114 5.68 18.18 3.66
N ALA A 115 4.74 19.05 3.26
CA ALA A 115 5.02 20.31 2.59
C ALA A 115 5.15 21.52 3.56
N ASP A 116 4.89 21.33 4.84
CA ASP A 116 5.00 22.37 5.87
C ASP A 116 6.31 22.27 6.66
N PRO A 117 7.32 23.14 6.41
CA PRO A 117 8.54 23.14 7.20
C PRO A 117 8.35 23.74 8.60
N ALA A 118 7.36 24.60 8.80
CA ALA A 118 7.20 25.33 10.05
C ALA A 118 6.84 24.43 11.22
N HIS A 119 6.07 23.36 11.00
CA HIS A 119 5.70 22.45 12.07
C HIS A 119 6.92 21.77 12.71
N PHE A 120 8.03 21.61 11.99
CA PHE A 120 9.25 21.03 12.57
C PHE A 120 9.77 21.85 13.76
N LEU A 121 9.71 23.18 13.67
CA LEU A 121 10.12 24.03 14.77
C LEU A 121 9.17 23.92 15.97
N TYR A 122 7.87 23.94 15.73
CA TYR A 122 6.88 24.05 16.81
C TYR A 122 6.41 22.69 17.34
N VAL A 123 6.25 21.69 16.48
CA VAL A 123 5.78 20.36 16.86
C VAL A 123 6.95 19.45 17.20
N HIS A 124 7.94 19.36 16.32
CA HIS A 124 9.11 18.50 16.50
C HIS A 124 10.26 19.17 17.27
N ARG A 125 10.13 20.46 17.60
CA ARG A 125 11.07 21.21 18.43
C ARG A 125 12.50 21.20 17.91
N THR A 126 12.67 21.32 16.61
CA THR A 126 13.99 21.58 16.04
C THR A 126 14.55 22.91 16.57
N SER A 127 15.87 23.05 16.70
CA SER A 127 16.51 24.26 17.23
C SER A 127 16.50 25.44 16.26
N SER A 128 16.18 25.16 14.98
CA SER A 128 16.08 26.17 13.94
C SER A 128 14.93 25.84 12.99
N MET A 129 14.45 26.86 12.26
CA MET A 129 13.59 26.66 11.11
C MET A 129 14.34 25.83 10.08
N PRO A 130 13.76 24.72 9.55
CA PRO A 130 14.42 23.91 8.55
C PRO A 130 14.71 24.69 7.28
N GLU A 131 15.87 24.48 6.69
CA GLU A 131 16.08 24.72 5.28
C GLU A 131 15.37 23.62 4.51
N TRP A 132 14.59 24.00 3.53
CA TRP A 132 13.67 23.07 2.88
C TRP A 132 13.74 23.21 1.37
N GLU A 133 13.92 22.07 0.70
CA GLU A 133 13.88 21.95 -0.75
C GLU A 133 12.92 20.82 -1.09
N ILE A 134 12.01 21.04 -2.02
CA ILE A 134 11.08 20.02 -2.50
C ILE A 134 11.02 20.05 -4.02
N GLU A 135 11.08 18.87 -4.61
CA GLU A 135 10.93 18.63 -6.03
C GLU A 135 9.63 17.86 -6.28
N TYR A 136 8.91 18.24 -7.31
CA TYR A 136 7.69 17.58 -7.75
C TYR A 136 7.87 17.10 -9.19
N GLU A 137 7.54 15.82 -9.43
CA GLU A 137 7.56 15.21 -10.74
C GLU A 137 6.32 14.35 -10.91
N GLU A 138 5.34 14.82 -11.68
CA GLU A 138 4.05 14.15 -11.92
C GLU A 138 3.40 13.59 -10.65
N PHE A 139 3.57 12.28 -10.40
CA PHE A 139 3.01 11.57 -9.25
C PHE A 139 4.00 11.43 -8.08
N ARG A 140 5.15 12.07 -8.15
CA ARG A 140 6.22 11.98 -7.15
C ARG A 140 6.52 13.31 -6.52
N SER A 141 6.87 13.27 -5.25
CA SER A 141 7.54 14.38 -4.59
C SER A 141 8.75 13.87 -3.81
N ARG A 142 9.77 14.69 -3.74
CA ARG A 142 10.94 14.44 -2.88
C ARG A 142 11.34 15.74 -2.22
N GLY A 143 11.36 15.73 -0.89
CA GLY A 143 11.79 16.86 -0.09
C GLY A 143 13.01 16.52 0.75
N VAL A 144 13.90 17.49 0.94
CA VAL A 144 14.99 17.42 1.90
C VAL A 144 14.85 18.60 2.84
N GLN A 145 14.78 18.29 4.12
CA GLN A 145 14.66 19.28 5.19
C GLN A 145 15.89 19.16 6.07
N LYS A 146 16.65 20.25 6.21
CA LYS A 146 17.86 20.31 7.03
C LYS A 146 17.60 21.22 8.21
N ALA A 147 17.82 20.73 9.42
CA ALA A 147 17.65 21.51 10.65
C ALA A 147 18.64 21.09 11.72
N ARG A 148 18.88 21.98 12.66
CA ARG A 148 19.59 21.64 13.89
C ARG A 148 18.63 21.00 14.88
N MET A 149 19.01 19.84 15.36
CA MET A 149 18.20 19.01 16.25
C MET A 149 18.83 18.97 17.65
N PRO A 150 18.04 19.22 18.71
CA PRO A 150 18.53 19.12 20.06
C PRO A 150 18.71 17.65 20.44
N THR A 151 19.83 17.33 21.07
CA THR A 151 20.10 16.02 21.66
C THR A 151 20.56 16.18 23.11
N PRO A 152 20.54 15.13 23.94
CA PRO A 152 21.07 15.19 25.28
C PRO A 152 22.56 15.57 25.40
N ARG A 153 23.29 15.48 24.26
CA ARG A 153 24.72 15.81 24.18
C ARG A 153 25.01 17.13 23.48
N GLY A 154 23.98 17.91 23.14
CA GLY A 154 24.07 19.17 22.40
C GLY A 154 23.28 19.11 21.11
N GLU A 155 23.44 20.12 20.27
CA GLU A 155 22.77 20.22 18.97
C GLU A 155 23.58 19.50 17.89
N VAL A 156 22.88 18.84 16.99
CA VAL A 156 23.46 18.19 15.81
C VAL A 156 22.77 18.68 14.56
N ASP A 157 23.50 18.77 13.46
CA ASP A 157 22.90 18.99 12.15
C ASP A 157 22.25 17.70 11.68
N GLY A 158 20.99 17.78 11.32
CA GLY A 158 20.20 16.66 10.84
C GLY A 158 19.52 16.96 9.51
N ALA A 159 19.22 15.92 8.76
CA ALA A 159 18.42 16.03 7.57
C ALA A 159 17.31 14.96 7.59
N ILE A 160 16.15 15.34 7.11
CA ILE A 160 15.02 14.43 6.88
C ILE A 160 14.73 14.46 5.39
N ILE A 161 14.69 13.29 4.80
CA ILE A 161 14.33 13.09 3.41
C ILE A 161 12.92 12.51 3.39
N ASN A 162 11.99 13.24 2.79
CA ASN A 162 10.63 12.77 2.56
C ASN A 162 10.44 12.52 1.06
N ALA A 163 9.80 11.44 0.72
CA ALA A 163 9.38 11.16 -0.65
C ALA A 163 7.97 10.57 -0.65
N SER A 164 7.22 10.82 -1.71
CA SER A 164 5.93 10.18 -1.94
C SER A 164 5.77 9.78 -3.39
N VAL A 165 5.00 8.70 -3.61
CA VAL A 165 4.60 8.24 -4.93
C VAL A 165 3.11 8.00 -4.92
N GLY A 166 2.37 8.84 -5.62
CA GLY A 166 0.92 8.87 -5.54
C GLY A 166 0.40 9.03 -4.10
N PRO A 167 -0.87 8.77 -3.86
CA PRO A 167 -1.47 8.91 -2.52
C PRO A 167 -1.20 7.72 -1.59
N GLY A 168 -0.60 6.63 -2.08
CA GLY A 168 -0.51 5.36 -1.37
C GLY A 168 0.86 5.02 -0.78
N GLN A 169 1.91 5.72 -1.18
CA GLN A 169 3.27 5.45 -0.69
C GLN A 169 3.94 6.73 -0.20
N GLY A 170 4.37 6.71 1.03
CA GLY A 170 5.26 7.71 1.61
C GLY A 170 6.53 7.07 2.18
N PHE A 171 7.63 7.78 2.11
CA PHE A 171 8.92 7.36 2.65
C PHE A 171 9.55 8.50 3.43
N THR A 172 10.13 8.21 4.58
CA THR A 172 10.87 9.17 5.40
C THR A 172 12.17 8.53 5.90
N LYS A 173 13.27 9.21 5.69
CA LYS A 173 14.59 8.77 6.15
C LYS A 173 15.34 9.88 6.85
#